data_2671dc07f30b813ff56b990893931f27
#
_entry.id   2671dc07f30b813ff56b990893931f27
#
_cell.length_a   1.000
_cell.length_b   1.000
_cell.length_c   1.000
_cell.angle_alpha   90.00
_cell.angle_beta   90.00
_cell.angle_gamma   90.00
#
_symmetry.space_group_name_H-M   'P 1'
#
loop_
_entity.id
_entity.type
_entity.pdbx_description
1 polymer ?
#
loop_
_entity_poly.entity_id
_entity_poly.type
_entity_poly.pdbx_seq_one_letter_code
_entity_poly.pdbx_strand_id
1 'polypeptide(L)'
;KHTVLSIEEAQLLRAALRGDSTTLDSPDTLIMPKDSLYGTRVNPLIVSAEVLAQNGFVWAWDYYVLDKNYAHTGPSYWKRNFREGWEWDHNHWAINFYGHPYQGSMYYATARGSGYGFYSSMLYAALGSSTWEMFCETEYPAPNDLISTTISGSVFGEVLYRLSRAAYNRPGAPWYRQLTAFV
;
A
#
# COMPACT_ATOMS: atom_id res chain seq x y z
N LYS A 1 5.77 -0.71 46.03
CA LYS A 1 6.40 0.31 45.18
C LYS A 1 5.27 1.19 44.66
N HIS A 2 5.18 2.41 45.14
CA HIS A 2 4.24 3.38 44.62
C HIS A 2 4.81 3.95 43.32
N THR A 3 4.17 3.65 42.21
CA THR A 3 4.51 4.25 40.92
C THR A 3 4.00 5.69 40.94
N VAL A 4 4.90 6.63 40.95
CA VAL A 4 4.54 8.06 40.84
C VAL A 4 4.32 8.33 39.34
N LEU A 5 3.09 8.74 39.02
CA LEU A 5 2.74 9.13 37.64
C LEU A 5 3.52 10.40 37.28
N SER A 6 3.97 10.49 36.04
CA SER A 6 4.54 11.71 35.48
C SER A 6 3.49 12.83 35.45
N ILE A 7 3.92 14.08 35.40
CA ILE A 7 3.02 15.24 35.33
C ILE A 7 2.09 15.13 34.11
N GLU A 8 2.58 14.61 33.00
CA GLU A 8 1.83 14.43 31.77
C GLU A 8 0.76 13.34 31.90
N GLU A 9 1.10 12.19 32.52
CA GLU A 9 0.14 11.11 32.79
C GLU A 9 -0.95 11.56 33.76
N ALA A 10 -0.60 12.38 34.78
CA ALA A 10 -1.55 12.95 35.71
C ALA A 10 -2.49 13.97 35.05
N GLN A 11 -2.01 14.75 34.08
CA GLN A 11 -2.83 15.68 33.29
C GLN A 11 -3.81 14.95 32.38
N LEU A 12 -3.35 13.90 31.65
CA LEU A 12 -4.20 13.07 30.80
C LEU A 12 -5.29 12.36 31.61
N LEU A 13 -4.94 11.82 32.77
CA LEU A 13 -5.90 11.17 33.66
C LEU A 13 -6.95 12.16 34.19
N ARG A 14 -6.54 13.38 34.52
CA ARG A 14 -7.46 14.45 34.94
C ARG A 14 -8.40 14.91 33.84
N ALA A 15 -7.92 14.98 32.60
CA ALA A 15 -8.74 15.30 31.42
C ALA A 15 -9.79 14.20 31.18
N ALA A 16 -9.38 12.93 31.22
CA ALA A 16 -10.27 11.78 31.09
C ALA A 16 -11.35 11.72 32.20
N LEU A 17 -10.98 12.02 33.45
CA LEU A 17 -11.92 12.05 34.61
C LEU A 17 -12.89 13.22 34.58
N ARG A 18 -12.59 14.31 33.87
CA ARG A 18 -13.48 15.47 33.71
C ARG A 18 -14.50 15.31 32.59
N GLY A 19 -14.43 14.23 31.82
CA GLY A 19 -15.27 14.02 30.64
C GLY A 19 -15.04 15.06 29.54
N ASP A 20 -13.83 15.64 29.49
CA ASP A 20 -13.47 16.65 28.52
C ASP A 20 -13.21 15.93 27.18
N SER A 21 -14.27 15.83 26.37
CA SER A 21 -14.30 15.10 25.11
C SER A 21 -13.46 15.74 23.99
N THR A 22 -12.72 16.80 24.28
CA THR A 22 -11.89 17.52 23.29
C THR A 22 -10.63 16.77 22.87
N THR A 23 -10.34 15.61 23.46
CA THR A 23 -9.18 14.77 23.11
C THR A 23 -9.54 13.43 22.44
N LEU A 24 -10.84 13.15 22.25
CA LEU A 24 -11.31 11.88 21.68
C LEU A 24 -11.89 12.02 20.27
N ASP A 25 -11.68 13.15 19.62
CA ASP A 25 -12.17 13.38 18.27
C ASP A 25 -11.27 12.71 17.23
N SER A 26 -11.58 11.53 16.96
CA SER A 26 -11.44 10.64 15.80
C SER A 26 -10.72 9.32 16.12
N PRO A 27 -11.21 8.20 15.59
CA PRO A 27 -10.50 6.91 15.67
C PRO A 27 -9.09 6.95 15.09
N ASP A 28 -8.79 7.98 14.28
CA ASP A 28 -7.47 8.19 13.69
C ASP A 28 -6.47 8.88 14.65
N THR A 29 -6.93 9.53 15.72
CA THR A 29 -6.06 10.23 16.68
C THR A 29 -5.44 9.31 17.73
N LEU A 30 -5.99 8.12 17.92
CA LEU A 30 -5.59 7.21 19.00
C LEU A 30 -4.29 6.43 18.71
N ILE A 31 -3.68 6.52 17.52
CA ILE A 31 -2.62 5.56 17.14
C ILE A 31 -1.35 6.20 16.57
N MET A 32 -1.31 7.52 16.32
CA MET A 32 -0.12 8.10 15.69
C MET A 32 0.42 9.28 16.48
N PRO A 33 1.65 9.20 17.01
CA PRO A 33 2.39 10.39 17.40
C PRO A 33 2.49 11.32 16.20
N LYS A 34 2.27 12.62 16.42
CA LYS A 34 2.36 13.68 15.40
C LYS A 34 3.74 13.81 14.76
N ASP A 35 4.72 13.10 15.28
CA ASP A 35 6.08 12.96 14.77
C ASP A 35 6.16 11.79 13.78
N SER A 36 5.35 11.85 12.73
CA SER A 36 5.54 10.91 11.64
C SER A 36 6.84 11.30 10.92
N LEU A 37 7.72 10.34 10.69
CA LEU A 37 8.82 10.41 9.72
C LEU A 37 8.33 10.93 8.34
N TYR A 38 7.03 11.02 8.15
CA TYR A 38 6.30 11.43 6.95
C TYR A 38 5.41 12.64 7.26
N GLY A 39 5.96 13.70 7.86
CA GLY A 39 5.23 14.91 8.28
C GLY A 39 4.57 15.73 7.16
N THR A 40 4.92 15.47 5.91
CA THR A 40 4.32 16.10 4.73
C THR A 40 4.05 15.04 3.66
N ARG A 41 2.88 15.11 3.02
CA ARG A 41 2.57 14.25 1.88
C ARG A 41 3.57 14.49 0.75
N VAL A 42 4.11 13.41 0.20
CA VAL A 42 4.90 13.47 -1.02
C VAL A 42 4.01 13.93 -2.18
N ASN A 43 4.59 14.64 -3.14
CA ASN A 43 3.86 15.11 -4.31
C ASN A 43 3.15 13.93 -5.02
N PRO A 44 1.85 14.05 -5.36
CA PRO A 44 1.09 12.99 -6.02
C PRO A 44 1.73 12.45 -7.29
N LEU A 45 2.36 13.34 -8.08
CA LEU A 45 3.03 12.92 -9.33
C LEU A 45 4.25 12.05 -9.06
N ILE A 46 4.99 12.29 -7.98
CA ILE A 46 6.13 11.45 -7.59
C ILE A 46 5.63 10.07 -7.21
N VAL A 47 4.61 9.98 -6.35
CA VAL A 47 4.04 8.69 -5.93
C VAL A 47 3.46 7.92 -7.12
N SER A 48 2.78 8.62 -8.05
CA SER A 48 2.32 7.99 -9.29
C SER A 48 3.47 7.45 -10.12
N ALA A 49 4.56 8.21 -10.24
CA ALA A 49 5.75 7.77 -10.97
C ALA A 49 6.42 6.56 -10.30
N GLU A 50 6.45 6.50 -8.97
CA GLU A 50 6.97 5.37 -8.22
C GLU A 50 6.14 4.10 -8.46
N VAL A 51 4.80 4.21 -8.44
CA VAL A 51 3.89 3.10 -8.75
C VAL A 51 4.09 2.61 -10.20
N LEU A 52 4.20 3.53 -11.16
CA LEU A 52 4.47 3.17 -12.56
C LEU A 52 5.86 2.57 -12.75
N ALA A 53 6.86 3.04 -12.00
CA ALA A 53 8.21 2.48 -12.02
C ALA A 53 8.24 1.05 -11.46
N GLN A 54 7.42 0.73 -10.44
CA GLN A 54 7.26 -0.65 -9.95
C GLN A 54 6.72 -1.56 -11.06
N ASN A 55 5.70 -1.12 -11.80
CA ASN A 55 5.20 -1.87 -12.96
C ASN A 55 6.29 -2.09 -14.01
N GLY A 56 7.01 -1.04 -14.35
CA GLY A 56 8.12 -1.14 -15.31
C GLY A 56 9.22 -2.09 -14.86
N PHE A 57 9.54 -2.08 -13.56
CA PHE A 57 10.53 -2.99 -12.99
C PHE A 57 10.05 -4.46 -13.02
N VAL A 58 8.83 -4.74 -12.55
CA VAL A 58 8.28 -6.12 -12.57
C VAL A 58 8.15 -6.62 -13.99
N TRP A 59 7.60 -5.80 -14.90
CA TRP A 59 7.52 -6.14 -16.32
C TRP A 59 8.90 -6.44 -16.93
N ALA A 60 9.90 -5.62 -16.68
CA ALA A 60 11.25 -5.84 -17.19
C ALA A 60 11.89 -7.11 -16.61
N TRP A 61 11.64 -7.40 -15.34
CA TRP A 61 12.09 -8.63 -14.71
C TRP A 61 11.44 -9.86 -15.34
N ASP A 62 10.12 -9.82 -15.54
CA ASP A 62 9.37 -10.91 -16.16
C ASP A 62 9.78 -11.12 -17.63
N TYR A 63 10.04 -10.03 -18.34
CA TYR A 63 10.47 -10.08 -19.74
C TYR A 63 11.91 -10.58 -19.91
N TYR A 64 12.87 -9.95 -19.19
CA TYR A 64 14.31 -10.18 -19.45
C TYR A 64 14.92 -11.31 -18.61
N VAL A 65 14.37 -11.57 -17.41
CA VAL A 65 14.95 -12.54 -16.47
C VAL A 65 14.15 -13.82 -16.43
N LEU A 66 12.81 -13.74 -16.37
CA LEU A 66 11.95 -14.91 -16.25
C LEU A 66 11.42 -15.41 -17.59
N ASP A 67 11.60 -14.66 -18.68
CA ASP A 67 11.11 -14.96 -20.04
C ASP A 67 9.64 -15.38 -20.07
N LYS A 68 8.80 -14.59 -19.41
CA LYS A 68 7.36 -14.87 -19.30
C LYS A 68 6.64 -14.47 -20.59
N ASN A 69 5.87 -15.40 -21.15
CA ASN A 69 5.14 -15.18 -22.40
C ASN A 69 4.22 -13.96 -22.32
N TYR A 70 3.52 -13.75 -21.19
CA TYR A 70 2.62 -12.62 -21.02
C TYR A 70 3.33 -11.26 -21.05
N ALA A 71 4.62 -11.21 -20.68
CA ALA A 71 5.38 -9.96 -20.64
C ALA A 71 5.81 -9.48 -22.04
N HIS A 72 5.66 -10.30 -23.10
CA HIS A 72 5.98 -9.91 -24.47
C HIS A 72 4.90 -9.01 -25.09
N THR A 73 4.45 -8.02 -24.32
CA THR A 73 3.44 -7.03 -24.71
C THR A 73 4.01 -5.92 -25.61
N GLY A 74 3.14 -5.12 -26.20
CA GLY A 74 3.55 -4.00 -27.06
C GLY A 74 2.35 -3.23 -27.63
N PRO A 75 2.60 -2.25 -28.52
CA PRO A 75 1.57 -1.33 -29.02
C PRO A 75 0.34 -1.99 -29.66
N SER A 76 0.48 -3.18 -30.25
CA SER A 76 -0.64 -3.94 -30.82
C SER A 76 -1.60 -4.43 -29.73
N TYR A 77 -1.06 -4.96 -28.62
CA TYR A 77 -1.83 -5.39 -27.47
C TYR A 77 -2.49 -4.20 -26.76
N TRP A 78 -1.77 -3.12 -26.56
CA TRP A 78 -2.32 -1.89 -25.96
C TRP A 78 -3.50 -1.36 -26.76
N LYS A 79 -3.35 -1.28 -28.11
CA LYS A 79 -4.44 -0.86 -29.01
C LYS A 79 -5.65 -1.80 -28.92
N ARG A 80 -5.43 -3.11 -28.85
CA ARG A 80 -6.47 -4.11 -28.66
C ARG A 80 -7.21 -3.87 -27.34
N ASN A 81 -6.48 -3.73 -26.23
CA ASN A 81 -7.06 -3.53 -24.91
C ASN A 81 -7.98 -2.30 -24.84
N PHE A 82 -7.64 -1.21 -25.52
CA PHE A 82 -8.50 -0.03 -25.64
C PHE A 82 -9.72 -0.23 -26.54
N ARG A 83 -9.65 -1.12 -27.54
CA ARG A 83 -10.72 -1.32 -28.51
C ARG A 83 -11.72 -2.39 -28.11
N GLU A 84 -11.24 -3.47 -27.53
CA GLU A 84 -12.01 -4.69 -27.30
C GLU A 84 -12.49 -4.77 -25.85
N GLY A 85 -11.82 -4.05 -24.94
CA GLY A 85 -12.28 -3.89 -23.56
C GLY A 85 -11.76 -4.98 -22.64
N TRP A 86 -12.51 -5.23 -21.59
CA TRP A 86 -12.15 -6.06 -20.45
C TRP A 86 -12.81 -7.42 -20.53
N GLU A 87 -12.04 -8.48 -20.21
CA GLU A 87 -12.52 -9.86 -20.12
C GLU A 87 -12.26 -10.43 -18.73
N TRP A 88 -13.08 -11.40 -18.32
CA TRP A 88 -12.87 -12.09 -17.05
C TRP A 88 -11.70 -13.06 -17.16
N ASP A 89 -10.67 -12.87 -16.35
CA ASP A 89 -9.52 -13.76 -16.35
C ASP A 89 -9.80 -15.06 -15.61
N HIS A 90 -9.30 -16.15 -16.18
CA HIS A 90 -9.39 -17.52 -15.65
C HIS A 90 -8.02 -18.07 -15.24
N ASN A 91 -7.08 -17.20 -14.89
CA ASN A 91 -5.75 -17.57 -14.42
C ASN A 91 -5.75 -18.54 -13.26
N HIS A 92 -4.63 -19.19 -13.04
CA HIS A 92 -4.48 -20.11 -11.92
C HIS A 92 -4.77 -19.38 -10.61
N TRP A 93 -5.61 -20.01 -9.76
CA TRP A 93 -6.10 -19.43 -8.49
C TRP A 93 -4.99 -18.80 -7.62
N ALA A 94 -3.76 -19.35 -7.64
CA ALA A 94 -2.65 -18.84 -6.85
C ALA A 94 -2.21 -17.43 -7.30
N ILE A 95 -2.33 -17.10 -8.59
CA ILE A 95 -2.03 -15.76 -9.10
C ILE A 95 -3.10 -14.79 -8.59
N ASN A 96 -4.35 -15.14 -8.73
CA ASN A 96 -5.48 -14.31 -8.28
C ASN A 96 -5.55 -14.16 -6.76
N PHE A 97 -5.09 -15.17 -6.00
CA PHE A 97 -5.17 -15.18 -4.54
C PHE A 97 -3.91 -14.61 -3.86
N TYR A 98 -2.73 -14.78 -4.45
CA TYR A 98 -1.46 -14.31 -3.87
C TYR A 98 -0.79 -13.23 -4.70
N GLY A 99 -0.68 -13.43 -6.02
CA GLY A 99 0.06 -12.54 -6.92
C GLY A 99 -0.52 -11.12 -6.94
N HIS A 100 -1.78 -10.99 -7.31
CA HIS A 100 -2.46 -9.71 -7.38
C HIS A 100 -2.58 -8.99 -6.04
N PRO A 101 -2.98 -9.64 -4.91
CA PRO A 101 -2.96 -9.00 -3.60
C PRO A 101 -1.57 -8.54 -3.15
N TYR A 102 -0.53 -9.32 -3.43
CA TYR A 102 0.85 -8.93 -3.08
C TYR A 102 1.28 -7.70 -3.89
N GLN A 103 1.10 -7.72 -5.20
CA GLN A 103 1.43 -6.60 -6.09
C GLN A 103 0.66 -5.33 -5.69
N GLY A 104 -0.64 -5.46 -5.43
CA GLY A 104 -1.48 -4.36 -4.94
C GLY A 104 -1.03 -3.80 -3.60
N SER A 105 -0.50 -4.65 -2.70
CA SER A 105 0.04 -4.20 -1.42
C SER A 105 1.29 -3.33 -1.58
N MET A 106 2.12 -3.59 -2.60
CA MET A 106 3.30 -2.77 -2.91
C MET A 106 2.88 -1.37 -3.38
N TYR A 107 1.92 -1.26 -4.31
CA TYR A 107 1.39 0.04 -4.76
C TYR A 107 0.76 0.82 -3.60
N TYR A 108 -0.05 0.12 -2.80
CA TYR A 108 -0.67 0.69 -1.61
C TYR A 108 0.37 1.21 -0.62
N ALA A 109 1.38 0.39 -0.29
CA ALA A 109 2.41 0.73 0.68
C ALA A 109 3.24 1.93 0.24
N THR A 110 3.53 2.07 -1.05
CA THR A 110 4.22 3.24 -1.62
C THR A 110 3.46 4.53 -1.31
N ALA A 111 2.17 4.57 -1.58
CA ALA A 111 1.35 5.74 -1.29
C ALA A 111 1.15 5.93 0.22
N ARG A 112 0.92 4.86 0.96
CA ARG A 112 0.71 4.90 2.40
C ARG A 112 1.93 5.39 3.16
N GLY A 113 3.11 4.92 2.76
CA GLY A 113 4.41 5.39 3.25
C GLY A 113 4.69 6.86 2.91
N SER A 114 4.17 7.33 1.79
CA SER A 114 4.25 8.73 1.33
C SER A 114 3.26 9.67 2.02
N GLY A 115 2.58 9.24 3.09
CA GLY A 115 1.71 10.07 3.91
C GLY A 115 0.25 10.14 3.44
N TYR A 116 -0.18 9.27 2.54
CA TYR A 116 -1.57 9.19 2.09
C TYR A 116 -2.42 8.35 3.05
N GLY A 117 -3.71 8.71 3.17
CA GLY A 117 -4.68 7.94 3.95
C GLY A 117 -5.10 6.65 3.24
N PHE A 118 -5.81 5.74 3.94
CA PHE A 118 -6.22 4.43 3.44
C PHE A 118 -6.86 4.50 2.05
N TYR A 119 -7.93 5.27 1.89
CA TYR A 119 -8.66 5.36 0.61
C TYR A 119 -7.85 6.00 -0.52
N SER A 120 -7.05 7.01 -0.19
CA SER A 120 -6.16 7.61 -1.19
C SER A 120 -5.07 6.63 -1.63
N SER A 121 -4.51 5.82 -0.72
CA SER A 121 -3.53 4.79 -1.06
C SER A 121 -4.16 3.66 -1.88
N MET A 122 -5.43 3.32 -1.63
CA MET A 122 -6.18 2.37 -2.44
C MET A 122 -6.36 2.86 -3.90
N LEU A 123 -6.50 4.17 -4.13
CA LEU A 123 -6.54 4.73 -5.49
C LEU A 123 -5.22 4.53 -6.23
N TYR A 124 -4.08 4.59 -5.53
CA TYR A 124 -2.79 4.26 -6.15
C TYR A 124 -2.64 2.75 -6.44
N ALA A 125 -3.22 1.89 -5.60
CA ALA A 125 -3.29 0.46 -5.94
C ALA A 125 -4.14 0.23 -7.19
N ALA A 126 -5.28 0.92 -7.32
CA ALA A 126 -6.10 0.88 -8.53
C ALA A 126 -5.37 1.43 -9.77
N LEU A 127 -4.59 2.51 -9.62
CA LEU A 127 -3.76 3.06 -10.69
C LEU A 127 -2.71 2.05 -11.14
N GLY A 128 -1.99 1.44 -10.21
CA GLY A 128 -0.98 0.43 -10.48
C GLY A 128 -1.58 -0.78 -11.20
N SER A 129 -2.68 -1.32 -10.68
CA SER A 129 -3.39 -2.43 -11.29
C SER A 129 -3.90 -2.10 -12.69
N SER A 130 -4.60 -0.96 -12.86
CA SER A 130 -5.12 -0.58 -14.18
C SER A 130 -4.02 -0.41 -15.22
N THR A 131 -2.86 0.12 -14.82
CA THR A 131 -1.74 0.29 -15.74
C THR A 131 -1.04 -1.03 -16.06
N TRP A 132 -0.99 -1.97 -15.11
CA TRP A 132 -0.49 -3.31 -15.36
C TRP A 132 -1.35 -4.02 -16.40
N GLU A 133 -2.66 -4.13 -16.15
CA GLU A 133 -3.63 -4.76 -17.05
C GLU A 133 -3.61 -4.20 -18.47
N MET A 134 -3.48 -2.89 -18.59
CA MET A 134 -3.54 -2.23 -19.89
C MET A 134 -2.26 -2.32 -20.71
N PHE A 135 -1.07 -2.41 -20.05
CA PHE A 135 0.20 -2.16 -20.72
C PHE A 135 1.27 -3.23 -20.49
N CYS A 136 1.20 -4.02 -19.41
CA CYS A 136 2.31 -4.87 -18.98
C CYS A 136 2.14 -6.34 -19.35
N GLU A 137 0.98 -6.74 -19.88
CA GLU A 137 0.73 -8.12 -20.26
C GLU A 137 0.02 -8.27 -21.62
N THR A 138 0.10 -9.49 -22.17
CA THR A 138 -0.50 -9.84 -23.48
C THR A 138 -1.95 -10.26 -23.37
N GLU A 139 -2.44 -10.59 -22.18
CA GLU A 139 -3.81 -10.96 -21.88
C GLU A 139 -4.74 -9.77 -22.05
N TYR A 140 -6.06 -10.01 -22.04
CA TYR A 140 -7.05 -8.93 -21.96
C TYR A 140 -7.10 -8.38 -20.56
N PRO A 141 -7.29 -7.05 -20.40
CA PRO A 141 -7.47 -6.46 -19.09
C PRO A 141 -8.61 -7.14 -18.31
N ALA A 142 -8.36 -7.53 -17.06
CA ALA A 142 -9.29 -8.34 -16.29
C ALA A 142 -9.92 -7.57 -15.12
N PRO A 143 -11.26 -7.50 -15.04
CA PRO A 143 -11.94 -6.81 -13.93
C PRO A 143 -11.69 -7.49 -12.58
N ASN A 144 -11.60 -8.83 -12.55
CA ASN A 144 -11.30 -9.59 -11.33
C ASN A 144 -9.92 -9.28 -10.77
N ASP A 145 -8.93 -9.07 -11.65
CA ASP A 145 -7.56 -8.79 -11.25
C ASP A 145 -7.43 -7.34 -10.76
N LEU A 146 -8.09 -6.41 -11.43
CA LEU A 146 -8.22 -5.04 -10.94
C LEU A 146 -8.86 -4.97 -9.55
N ILE A 147 -9.95 -5.71 -9.32
CA ILE A 147 -10.64 -5.75 -8.03
C ILE A 147 -9.77 -6.42 -6.98
N SER A 148 -9.18 -7.58 -7.29
CA SER A 148 -8.32 -8.34 -6.37
C SER A 148 -7.09 -7.53 -5.97
N THR A 149 -6.37 -6.98 -6.94
CA THR A 149 -5.18 -6.14 -6.72
C THR A 149 -5.52 -4.91 -5.88
N THR A 150 -6.62 -4.23 -6.21
CA THR A 150 -7.00 -2.99 -5.52
C THR A 150 -7.49 -3.26 -4.10
N ILE A 151 -8.47 -4.13 -3.92
CA ILE A 151 -9.14 -4.30 -2.62
C ILE A 151 -8.28 -5.17 -1.71
N SER A 152 -7.95 -6.40 -2.15
CA SER A 152 -7.18 -7.33 -1.32
C SER A 152 -5.77 -6.82 -1.08
N GLY A 153 -5.15 -6.19 -2.10
CA GLY A 153 -3.85 -5.54 -1.98
C GLY A 153 -3.85 -4.38 -0.98
N SER A 154 -4.89 -3.55 -0.98
CA SER A 154 -5.00 -2.46 0.00
C SER A 154 -5.19 -2.95 1.43
N VAL A 155 -6.00 -3.99 1.64
CA VAL A 155 -6.19 -4.59 2.97
C VAL A 155 -4.88 -5.22 3.46
N PHE A 156 -4.22 -5.99 2.60
CA PHE A 156 -2.94 -6.62 2.93
C PHE A 156 -1.84 -5.58 3.16
N GLY A 157 -1.75 -4.56 2.29
CA GLY A 157 -0.82 -3.45 2.41
C GLY A 157 -1.02 -2.63 3.69
N GLU A 158 -2.25 -2.39 4.12
CA GLU A 158 -2.51 -1.70 5.40
C GLU A 158 -2.07 -2.54 6.60
N VAL A 159 -2.28 -3.86 6.56
CA VAL A 159 -1.78 -4.77 7.62
C VAL A 159 -0.26 -4.69 7.70
N LEU A 160 0.43 -4.82 6.57
CA LEU A 160 1.90 -4.73 6.49
C LEU A 160 2.40 -3.37 6.97
N TYR A 161 1.77 -2.27 6.52
CA TYR A 161 2.10 -0.92 6.95
C TYR A 161 1.99 -0.75 8.47
N ARG A 162 0.88 -1.23 9.08
CA ARG A 162 0.70 -1.15 10.54
C ARG A 162 1.71 -1.99 11.31
N LEU A 163 2.01 -3.20 10.82
CA LEU A 163 3.04 -4.06 11.42
C LEU A 163 4.42 -3.42 11.33
N SER A 164 4.78 -2.88 10.18
CA SER A 164 6.01 -2.12 9.96
C SER A 164 6.13 -0.95 10.92
N ARG A 165 5.08 -0.14 11.06
CA ARG A 165 5.03 0.99 11.99
C ARG A 165 5.16 0.54 13.46
N ALA A 166 4.48 -0.54 13.84
CA ALA A 166 4.56 -1.08 15.19
C ALA A 166 5.97 -1.62 15.51
N ALA A 167 6.65 -2.19 14.52
CA ALA A 167 8.04 -2.65 14.66
C ALA A 167 9.02 -1.49 14.78
N TYR A 168 8.84 -0.44 13.95
CA TYR A 168 9.72 0.73 13.88
C TYR A 168 9.60 1.62 15.14
N ASN A 169 8.39 1.87 15.62
CA ASN A 169 8.11 2.84 16.69
C ASN A 169 8.42 2.34 18.11
N ARG A 170 9.07 1.19 18.28
CA ARG A 170 9.45 0.70 19.62
C ARG A 170 10.72 1.42 20.11
N PRO A 171 10.64 2.16 21.25
CA PRO A 171 11.83 2.78 21.85
C PRO A 171 12.92 1.73 22.12
N GLY A 172 14.16 2.03 21.71
CA GLY A 172 15.29 1.11 21.90
C GLY A 172 15.31 -0.11 20.96
N ALA A 173 14.51 -0.10 19.89
CA ALA A 173 14.56 -1.18 18.91
C ALA A 173 15.97 -1.25 18.26
N PRO A 174 16.62 -2.42 18.28
CA PRO A 174 17.91 -2.59 17.64
C PRO A 174 17.78 -2.42 16.11
N TRP A 175 18.86 -1.98 15.47
CA TRP A 175 18.92 -1.62 14.06
C TRP A 175 18.35 -2.70 13.10
N TYR A 176 18.51 -3.99 13.42
CA TYR A 176 17.97 -5.08 12.59
C TYR A 176 16.43 -5.12 12.57
N ARG A 177 15.76 -4.58 13.60
CA ARG A 177 14.27 -4.42 13.56
C ARG A 177 13.83 -3.30 12.63
N GLN A 178 14.72 -2.34 12.35
CA GLN A 178 14.45 -1.33 11.34
C GLN A 178 14.46 -1.95 9.93
N LEU A 179 15.31 -2.96 9.71
CA LEU A 179 15.31 -3.71 8.44
C LEU A 179 14.04 -4.57 8.26
N THR A 180 13.51 -5.15 9.35
CA THR A 180 12.26 -5.93 9.28
C THR A 180 11.00 -5.06 9.17
N ALA A 181 11.11 -3.76 9.39
CA ALA A 181 10.04 -2.80 9.19
C ALA A 181 9.95 -2.31 7.72
N PHE A 182 10.88 -2.74 6.88
CA PHE A 182 10.90 -2.50 5.44
C PHE A 182 10.05 -3.59 4.74
N VAL A 183 8.75 -3.38 4.74
CA VAL A 183 7.80 -4.20 3.97
C VAL A 183 7.01 -3.30 3.04
#